data_acfd5f5d9c350f407f711deaae3efcb9
#
_entry.id   acfd5f5d9c350f407f711deaae3efcb9
#
_cell.length_a   1.000
_cell.length_b   1.000
_cell.length_c   1.000
_cell.angle_alpha   90.00
_cell.angle_beta   90.00
_cell.angle_gamma   90.00
#
_symmetry.space_group_name_H-M   'P 1'
#
loop_
_entity.id
_entity.type
_entity.pdbx_description
1 polymer ?
#
loop_
_entity_poly.entity_id
_entity_poly.type
_entity_poly.pdbx_seq_one_letter_code
_entity_poly.pdbx_strand_id
1 'polypeptide(L)'
;INALKIAKFLSKQKKVTKVYYPYKKNSQTYKLWKKYYSGASGLMGLKIKSKNKKSVKSFVNSLKLFGYGYSWGGFESLALYQNQKQLGTRSFLNLKNDEHIIRLHIGLEDPIDIINDLKQAIKKVK
;
A
#
# COMPACT_ATOMS: atom_id res chain seq x y z
N ILE A 1 -15.32 -5.64 3.72
CA ILE A 1 -14.07 -5.13 4.31
C ILE A 1 -12.90 -5.58 3.45
N ASN A 2 -12.89 -5.10 2.21
CA ASN A 2 -11.94 -5.50 1.16
C ASN A 2 -10.51 -5.13 1.53
N ALA A 3 -10.29 -3.90 2.02
CA ALA A 3 -8.96 -3.40 2.36
C ALA A 3 -8.19 -4.30 3.36
N LEU A 4 -8.87 -4.96 4.32
CA LEU A 4 -8.21 -5.89 5.22
C LEU A 4 -7.71 -7.16 4.50
N LYS A 5 -8.49 -7.68 3.54
CA LYS A 5 -8.09 -8.83 2.71
C LYS A 5 -6.84 -8.47 1.89
N ILE A 6 -6.85 -7.28 1.28
CA ILE A 6 -5.72 -6.75 0.51
C ILE A 6 -4.48 -6.55 1.38
N ALA A 7 -4.63 -5.94 2.57
CA ALA A 7 -3.51 -5.74 3.49
C ALA A 7 -2.88 -7.07 3.96
N LYS A 8 -3.71 -8.10 4.20
CA LYS A 8 -3.23 -9.46 4.54
C LYS A 8 -2.48 -10.11 3.37
N PHE A 9 -2.99 -9.98 2.15
CA PHE A 9 -2.32 -10.48 0.95
C PHE A 9 -0.95 -9.82 0.77
N LEU A 10 -0.91 -8.48 0.80
CA LEU A 10 0.32 -7.71 0.61
C LEU A 10 1.38 -7.99 1.67
N SER A 11 0.97 -8.23 2.91
CA SER A 11 1.90 -8.57 4.00
C SER A 11 2.64 -9.89 3.81
N LYS A 12 2.17 -10.76 2.93
CA LYS A 12 2.80 -12.05 2.60
C LYS A 12 3.76 -11.95 1.40
N GLN A 13 3.83 -10.79 0.73
CA GLN A 13 4.67 -10.62 -0.44
C GLN A 13 6.12 -10.33 -0.06
N LYS A 14 7.08 -11.09 -0.62
CA LYS A 14 8.51 -10.98 -0.27
C LYS A 14 9.10 -9.57 -0.47
N LYS A 15 8.61 -8.81 -1.45
CA LYS A 15 9.08 -7.46 -1.75
C LYS A 15 8.45 -6.39 -0.86
N VAL A 16 7.35 -6.72 -0.17
CA VAL A 16 6.66 -5.81 0.76
C VAL A 16 7.22 -6.04 2.16
N THR A 17 7.99 -5.09 2.65
CA THR A 17 8.63 -5.19 3.98
C THR A 17 7.72 -4.71 5.11
N LYS A 18 6.75 -3.84 4.80
CA LYS A 18 5.77 -3.35 5.78
C LYS A 18 4.48 -2.92 5.09
N VAL A 19 3.36 -3.18 5.73
CA VAL A 19 2.04 -2.64 5.39
C VAL A 19 1.59 -1.73 6.54
N TYR A 20 1.44 -0.44 6.24
CA TYR A 20 0.92 0.56 7.16
C TYR A 20 -0.60 0.57 7.05
N TYR A 21 -1.27 -0.17 7.93
CA TYR A 21 -2.72 -0.26 7.99
C TYR A 21 -3.16 -0.48 9.44
N PRO A 22 -3.68 0.54 10.12
CA PRO A 22 -3.97 0.49 11.56
C PRO A 22 -4.91 -0.64 11.98
N TYR A 23 -5.87 -1.00 11.12
CA TYR A 23 -6.83 -2.08 11.35
C TYR A 23 -6.23 -3.49 11.32
N LYS A 24 -5.01 -3.65 10.86
CA LYS A 24 -4.34 -4.96 10.85
C LYS A 24 -3.95 -5.36 12.28
N LYS A 25 -4.45 -6.51 12.78
CA LYS A 25 -4.28 -6.96 14.17
C LYS A 25 -2.85 -6.89 14.72
N ASN A 26 -1.85 -7.15 13.90
CA ASN A 26 -0.44 -7.12 14.32
C ASN A 26 0.27 -5.78 14.03
N SER A 27 -0.48 -4.71 13.76
CA SER A 27 0.11 -3.38 13.63
C SER A 27 0.39 -2.78 15.01
N GLN A 28 1.45 -1.98 15.13
CA GLN A 28 1.78 -1.25 16.37
C GLN A 28 0.62 -0.33 16.81
N THR A 29 -0.17 0.13 15.87
CA THR A 29 -1.28 1.08 16.10
C THR A 29 -2.63 0.39 16.32
N TYR A 30 -2.72 -0.94 16.24
CA TYR A 30 -4.00 -1.66 16.33
C TYR A 30 -4.73 -1.43 17.66
N LYS A 31 -4.00 -1.38 18.77
CA LYS A 31 -4.61 -1.13 20.11
C LYS A 31 -5.26 0.26 20.17
N LEU A 32 -4.57 1.29 19.63
CA LEU A 32 -5.10 2.65 19.54
C LEU A 32 -6.29 2.71 18.58
N TRP A 33 -6.18 2.07 17.41
CA TRP A 33 -7.27 2.00 16.47
C TRP A 33 -8.52 1.37 17.12
N LYS A 34 -8.38 0.24 17.78
CA LYS A 34 -9.49 -0.46 18.45
C LYS A 34 -10.13 0.38 19.56
N LYS A 35 -9.36 1.24 20.22
CA LYS A 35 -9.87 2.13 21.27
C LYS A 35 -10.73 3.25 20.71
N TYR A 36 -10.39 3.82 19.55
CA TYR A 36 -10.98 5.05 19.04
C TYR A 36 -11.87 4.87 17.81
N TYR A 37 -11.81 3.73 17.12
CA TYR A 37 -12.50 3.51 15.86
C TYR A 37 -13.24 2.18 15.84
N SER A 38 -14.46 2.19 15.26
CA SER A 38 -15.28 0.99 15.02
C SER A 38 -15.11 0.41 13.61
N GLY A 39 -14.60 1.20 12.67
CA GLY A 39 -14.42 0.83 11.26
C GLY A 39 -13.04 1.18 10.73
N ALA A 40 -12.78 0.81 9.48
CA ALA A 40 -11.52 1.07 8.80
C ALA A 40 -11.75 1.61 7.39
N SER A 41 -10.83 2.48 6.94
CA SER A 41 -10.85 3.02 5.58
C SER A 41 -10.18 2.10 4.58
N GLY A 42 -10.26 2.46 3.28
CA GLY A 42 -9.50 1.81 2.20
C GLY A 42 -8.04 2.26 2.12
N LEU A 43 -7.63 3.27 2.89
CA LEU A 43 -6.30 3.87 2.76
C LEU A 43 -5.24 3.05 3.47
N MET A 44 -4.15 2.72 2.76
CA MET A 44 -2.99 2.02 3.32
C MET A 44 -1.68 2.45 2.66
N GLY A 45 -0.58 2.26 3.36
CA GLY A 45 0.76 2.44 2.83
C GLY A 45 1.51 1.12 2.71
N LEU A 46 2.33 0.99 1.68
CA LEU A 46 3.23 -0.14 1.48
C LEU A 46 4.67 0.35 1.51
N LYS A 47 5.52 -0.34 2.28
CA LYS A 47 6.96 -0.21 2.16
C LYS A 47 7.47 -1.36 1.30
N ILE A 48 8.05 -1.02 0.15
CA ILE A 48 8.62 -1.99 -0.81
C ILE A 48 10.14 -1.82 -0.81
N LYS A 49 10.86 -2.95 -0.78
CA LYS A 49 12.32 -2.97 -0.87
C LYS A 49 12.75 -3.33 -2.28
N SER A 50 13.51 -2.43 -2.92
CA SER A 50 14.16 -2.66 -4.21
C SER A 50 15.29 -1.65 -4.43
N LYS A 51 16.44 -2.11 -4.90
CA LYS A 51 17.52 -1.22 -5.39
C LYS A 51 17.14 -0.54 -6.71
N ASN A 52 16.17 -1.08 -7.44
CA ASN A 52 15.73 -0.57 -8.73
C ASN A 52 14.46 0.26 -8.60
N LYS A 53 14.61 1.57 -8.42
CA LYS A 53 13.50 2.53 -8.33
C LYS A 53 12.57 2.47 -9.56
N LYS A 54 13.11 2.24 -10.76
CA LYS A 54 12.31 2.15 -12.00
C LYS A 54 11.36 0.94 -11.93
N SER A 55 11.80 -0.18 -11.35
CA SER A 55 10.95 -1.37 -11.20
C SER A 55 9.79 -1.13 -10.23
N VAL A 56 10.01 -0.33 -9.18
CA VAL A 56 8.93 0.05 -8.24
C VAL A 56 7.91 0.97 -8.91
N LYS A 57 8.35 1.91 -9.74
CA LYS A 57 7.45 2.72 -10.57
C LYS A 57 6.70 1.87 -11.59
N SER A 58 7.37 0.88 -12.19
CA SER A 58 6.74 -0.07 -13.11
C SER A 58 5.65 -0.89 -12.42
N PHE A 59 5.81 -1.23 -11.13
CA PHE A 59 4.74 -1.85 -10.36
C PHE A 59 3.49 -0.98 -10.38
N VAL A 60 3.59 0.30 -9.99
CA VAL A 60 2.44 1.21 -9.97
C VAL A 60 1.83 1.38 -11.37
N ASN A 61 2.68 1.58 -12.38
CA ASN A 61 2.23 1.81 -13.76
C ASN A 61 1.60 0.58 -14.44
N SER A 62 1.85 -0.62 -13.91
CA SER A 62 1.28 -1.87 -14.46
C SER A 62 -0.04 -2.29 -13.81
N LEU A 63 -0.50 -1.56 -12.81
CA LEU A 63 -1.81 -1.75 -12.22
C LEU A 63 -2.90 -1.37 -13.24
N LYS A 64 -3.90 -2.23 -13.39
CA LYS A 64 -4.97 -2.08 -14.38
C LYS A 64 -6.26 -1.54 -13.77
N LEU A 65 -6.53 -1.90 -12.52
CA LEU A 65 -7.72 -1.46 -11.78
C LEU A 65 -7.49 -0.20 -10.97
N PHE A 66 -6.24 0.14 -10.68
CA PHE A 66 -5.90 1.32 -9.89
C PHE A 66 -5.68 2.53 -10.79
N GLY A 67 -6.44 3.58 -10.55
CA GLY A 67 -6.13 4.91 -11.07
C GLY A 67 -4.90 5.50 -10.39
N TYR A 68 -4.23 6.43 -11.07
CA TYR A 68 -3.14 7.23 -10.48
C TYR A 68 -3.70 8.54 -9.96
N GLY A 69 -3.65 8.78 -8.66
CA GLY A 69 -4.21 10.01 -8.10
C GLY A 69 -4.01 10.20 -6.61
N TYR A 70 -4.12 11.46 -6.18
CA TYR A 70 -3.98 11.89 -4.79
C TYR A 70 -5.24 11.71 -3.94
N SER A 71 -6.41 11.56 -4.57
CA SER A 71 -7.69 11.40 -3.89
C SER A 71 -7.75 10.11 -3.05
N TRP A 72 -8.76 10.00 -2.21
CA TRP A 72 -9.06 8.82 -1.40
C TRP A 72 -10.52 8.91 -0.92
N GLY A 73 -11.04 7.78 -0.42
CA GLY A 73 -12.41 7.71 0.11
C GLY A 73 -13.51 7.56 -0.95
N GLY A 74 -13.15 7.49 -2.24
CA GLY A 74 -14.08 7.23 -3.33
C GLY A 74 -14.30 5.73 -3.59
N PHE A 75 -15.06 5.42 -4.62
CA PHE A 75 -15.37 4.05 -5.05
C PHE A 75 -14.23 3.39 -5.85
N GLU A 76 -13.36 4.19 -6.43
CA GLU A 76 -12.24 3.74 -7.26
C GLU A 76 -11.00 3.42 -6.42
N SER A 77 -10.30 2.34 -6.77
CA SER A 77 -8.97 2.06 -6.23
C SER A 77 -7.93 2.98 -6.85
N LEU A 78 -7.05 3.53 -6.02
CA LEU A 78 -6.00 4.47 -6.42
C LEU A 78 -4.64 4.02 -5.89
N ALA A 79 -3.59 4.25 -6.69
CA ALA A 79 -2.21 3.99 -6.30
C ALA A 79 -1.34 5.22 -6.56
N LEU A 80 -0.41 5.50 -5.64
CA LEU A 80 0.50 6.63 -5.75
C LEU A 80 1.88 6.26 -5.22
N TYR A 81 2.90 6.40 -6.07
CA TYR A 81 4.29 6.32 -5.64
C TYR A 81 4.66 7.61 -4.87
N GLN A 82 5.11 7.45 -3.63
CA GLN A 82 5.52 8.58 -2.79
C GLN A 82 7.00 8.88 -3.00
N ASN A 83 7.31 10.12 -3.37
CA ASN A 83 8.69 10.54 -3.56
C ASN A 83 9.42 10.58 -2.21
N GLN A 84 10.56 9.91 -2.11
CA GLN A 84 11.38 9.89 -0.89
C GLN A 84 11.78 11.29 -0.42
N LYS A 85 12.05 12.23 -1.33
CA LYS A 85 12.37 13.62 -0.98
C LYS A 85 11.23 14.32 -0.23
N GLN A 86 9.98 14.06 -0.63
CA GLN A 86 8.79 14.61 0.04
C GLN A 86 8.52 13.92 1.39
N LEU A 87 8.96 12.69 1.56
CA LEU A 87 8.79 11.90 2.78
C LEU A 87 9.99 12.02 3.73
N GLY A 88 11.14 12.49 3.24
CA GLY A 88 12.41 12.51 3.97
C GLY A 88 12.41 13.33 5.27
N THR A 89 11.47 14.27 5.43
CA THR A 89 11.27 15.04 6.66
C THR A 89 10.48 14.26 7.73
N ARG A 90 9.96 13.06 7.39
CA ARG A 90 9.14 12.23 8.27
C ARG A 90 10.00 11.16 8.94
N SER A 91 10.65 11.51 10.04
CA SER A 91 11.58 10.63 10.77
C SER A 91 10.98 9.28 11.19
N PHE A 92 9.68 9.21 11.45
CA PHE A 92 9.02 7.95 11.85
C PHE A 92 9.00 6.87 10.75
N LEU A 93 9.16 7.23 9.47
CA LEU A 93 9.24 6.26 8.38
C LEU A 93 10.58 5.56 8.30
N ASN A 94 11.66 6.23 8.72
CA ASN A 94 13.04 5.72 8.73
C ASN A 94 13.39 4.93 7.45
N LEU A 95 13.24 5.58 6.29
CA LEU A 95 13.40 4.95 4.98
C LEU A 95 14.89 4.84 4.62
N LYS A 96 15.31 3.64 4.23
CA LYS A 96 16.60 3.38 3.59
C LYS A 96 16.54 3.73 2.10
N ASN A 97 17.71 3.86 1.46
CA ASN A 97 17.82 4.24 0.04
C ASN A 97 17.12 3.24 -0.91
N ASP A 98 17.03 1.97 -0.52
CA ASP A 98 16.38 0.90 -1.27
C ASP A 98 14.92 0.64 -0.82
N GLU A 99 14.37 1.48 0.03
CA GLU A 99 12.99 1.39 0.51
C GLU A 99 12.13 2.49 -0.12
N HIS A 100 10.94 2.08 -0.58
CA HIS A 100 10.00 2.94 -1.27
C HIS A 100 8.63 2.84 -0.64
N ILE A 101 7.91 3.97 -0.61
CA ILE A 101 6.52 4.01 -0.12
C ILE A 101 5.57 4.14 -1.30
N ILE A 102 4.55 3.28 -1.30
CA ILE A 102 3.40 3.37 -2.20
C ILE A 102 2.17 3.54 -1.32
N ARG A 103 1.37 4.53 -1.62
CA ARG A 103 0.06 4.72 -1.02
C ARG A 103 -0.98 4.04 -1.90
N LEU A 104 -1.83 3.22 -1.30
CA LEU A 104 -3.01 2.64 -1.93
C LEU A 104 -4.27 3.16 -1.26
N HIS A 105 -5.28 3.44 -2.06
CA HIS A 105 -6.67 3.50 -1.64
C HIS A 105 -7.41 2.34 -2.28
N ILE A 106 -8.07 1.52 -1.48
CA ILE A 106 -8.86 0.37 -1.93
C ILE A 106 -10.31 0.82 -2.05
N GLY A 107 -10.84 0.76 -3.26
CA GLY A 107 -12.22 1.10 -3.59
C GLY A 107 -13.20 -0.05 -3.37
N LEU A 108 -14.26 -0.07 -4.17
CA LEU A 108 -15.37 -0.99 -4.06
C LEU A 108 -15.32 -2.16 -5.06
N GLU A 109 -14.26 -2.26 -5.86
CA GLU A 109 -14.05 -3.36 -6.80
C GLU A 109 -13.95 -4.70 -6.07
N ASP A 110 -14.19 -5.80 -6.78
CA ASP A 110 -14.06 -7.14 -6.19
C ASP A 110 -12.64 -7.35 -5.63
N PRO A 111 -12.49 -7.77 -4.36
CA PRO A 111 -11.18 -7.94 -3.74
C PRO A 111 -10.33 -9.03 -4.40
N ILE A 112 -10.94 -9.99 -5.10
CA ILE A 112 -10.20 -11.02 -5.84
C ILE A 112 -9.54 -10.38 -7.06
N ASP A 113 -10.26 -9.52 -7.77
CA ASP A 113 -9.74 -8.80 -8.93
C ASP A 113 -8.62 -7.84 -8.53
N ILE A 114 -8.80 -7.10 -7.43
CA ILE A 114 -7.74 -6.25 -6.87
C ILE A 114 -6.50 -7.07 -6.52
N ILE A 115 -6.66 -8.24 -5.88
CA ILE A 115 -5.53 -9.12 -5.52
C ILE A 115 -4.83 -9.62 -6.79
N ASN A 116 -5.57 -10.02 -7.81
CA ASN A 116 -5.00 -10.49 -9.07
C ASN A 116 -4.21 -9.39 -9.79
N ASP A 117 -4.74 -8.17 -9.79
CA ASP A 117 -4.06 -7.00 -10.36
C ASP A 117 -2.76 -6.68 -9.59
N LEU A 118 -2.81 -6.62 -8.27
CA LEU A 118 -1.61 -6.45 -7.43
C LEU A 118 -0.60 -7.58 -7.61
N LYS A 119 -1.06 -8.82 -7.74
CA LYS A 119 -0.21 -10.01 -7.93
C LYS A 119 0.56 -9.98 -9.25
N GLN A 120 -0.08 -9.56 -10.35
CA GLN A 120 0.60 -9.40 -11.63
C GLN A 120 1.60 -8.23 -11.60
N ALA A 121 1.21 -7.12 -10.97
CA ALA A 121 2.03 -5.92 -10.92
C ALA A 121 3.29 -6.08 -10.05
N ILE A 122 3.19 -6.75 -8.88
CA ILE A 122 4.32 -6.91 -7.95
C ILE A 122 5.47 -7.72 -8.55
N LYS A 123 5.21 -8.54 -9.58
CA LYS A 123 6.25 -9.28 -10.34
C LYS A 123 7.20 -8.34 -11.08
N LYS A 124 6.82 -7.08 -11.31
CA LYS A 124 7.67 -6.06 -11.94
C LYS A 124 8.77 -5.54 -11.00
N VAL A 125 8.61 -5.71 -9.69
CA VAL A 125 9.61 -5.27 -8.70
C VAL A 125 10.81 -6.20 -8.72
N LYS A 126 11.97 -5.64 -9.10
CA LYS A 126 13.27 -6.33 -9.13
C LYS A 126 14.09 -6.04 -7.89
#